data_c4134751bbbece7d6947d574ddaa1f6e
#
_entry.id   c4134751bbbece7d6947d574ddaa1f6e
#
_cell.length_a   1.000
_cell.length_b   1.000
_cell.length_c   1.000
_cell.angle_alpha   90.00
_cell.angle_beta   90.00
_cell.angle_gamma   90.00
#
_symmetry.space_group_name_H-M   'P 1'
#
loop_
_entity.id
_entity.type
_entity.pdbx_description
1 polymer ?
#
loop_
_entity_poly.entity_id
_entity_poly.type
_entity_poly.pdbx_seq_one_letter_code
_entity_poly.pdbx_strand_id
1 'polypeptide(L)'
;MPSSDPTEPPANLEDIDPHAGSLLPATQHSATSPTPVICPGCGAPVAEGSRFCGQCGRSLGLSVQTSIESTLTVLFTDIAGYSDLTSSVGDEQALDALKRHNQIVRAQIQNHGGTEIKYQGDGFMVAFPSARRAVLCAIDIQRKIGDHNREYPGRPLVLRMGLNSGDVLRDDRDLFGAAVNLAARIAEKANGNQILMSELVKELAGPYPGFKFKDRGKHRIKGFPDRYRLFEAVW
;
A
#
# COMPACT_ATOMS: atom_id res chain seq x y z
N MET A 1 66.82 11.24 11.20
CA MET A 1 67.83 11.07 10.13
C MET A 1 67.88 9.63 9.75
N PRO A 2 68.05 9.23 8.49
CA PRO A 2 67.65 9.90 7.25
C PRO A 2 66.58 9.08 6.56
N SER A 3 65.72 9.69 5.79
CA SER A 3 65.70 10.08 4.37
C SER A 3 65.94 8.94 3.38
N SER A 4 64.98 8.67 2.51
CA SER A 4 65.09 8.86 1.06
C SER A 4 63.94 8.22 0.34
N ASP A 5 63.17 9.05 -0.28
CA ASP A 5 62.57 8.86 -1.57
C ASP A 5 63.70 8.83 -2.65
N PRO A 6 63.63 8.29 -3.83
CA PRO A 6 62.70 8.64 -4.87
C PRO A 6 62.45 7.59 -5.99
N THR A 7 61.39 7.85 -6.80
CA THR A 7 61.26 7.88 -8.25
C THR A 7 62.03 6.85 -9.12
N GLU A 8 61.35 6.11 -9.96
CA GLU A 8 61.32 6.26 -11.42
C GLU A 8 60.59 5.09 -12.11
N PRO A 9 59.96 5.32 -13.28
CA PRO A 9 59.28 4.28 -14.04
C PRO A 9 60.18 3.68 -15.13
N PRO A 10 59.91 2.52 -15.67
CA PRO A 10 60.39 2.15 -16.98
C PRO A 10 59.25 1.77 -17.91
N ALA A 11 59.18 2.42 -18.99
CA ALA A 11 59.65 2.08 -20.32
C ALA A 11 59.20 0.75 -20.94
N ASN A 12 58.47 0.98 -21.98
CA ASN A 12 58.49 0.48 -23.34
C ASN A 12 57.52 -0.64 -23.71
N LEU A 13 56.56 -0.16 -24.48
CA LEU A 13 55.95 -0.87 -25.60
C LEU A 13 57.04 -1.35 -26.58
N GLU A 14 56.90 -2.56 -27.08
CA GLU A 14 56.95 -2.89 -28.50
C GLU A 14 56.96 -4.41 -28.70
N ASP A 15 56.31 -4.84 -29.79
CA ASP A 15 56.35 -6.17 -30.39
C ASP A 15 55.51 -7.32 -29.81
N ILE A 16 54.24 -7.40 -30.21
CA ILE A 16 53.60 -8.68 -30.48
C ILE A 16 52.81 -8.62 -31.78
N ASP A 17 53.23 -9.50 -32.66
CA ASP A 17 52.85 -9.87 -34.00
C ASP A 17 51.34 -10.09 -34.21
N PRO A 18 50.72 -9.59 -35.30
CA PRO A 18 49.27 -9.74 -35.54
C PRO A 18 48.98 -10.91 -36.52
N HIS A 19 49.36 -12.12 -36.24
CA HIS A 19 48.88 -13.28 -37.00
C HIS A 19 49.05 -14.60 -36.26
N ALA A 20 48.05 -14.95 -35.42
CA ALA A 20 47.81 -16.35 -35.13
C ALA A 20 46.30 -16.56 -34.93
N GLY A 21 45.67 -17.04 -36.00
CA GLY A 21 44.28 -17.43 -35.96
C GLY A 21 44.08 -18.68 -35.13
N SER A 22 43.09 -18.62 -34.23
CA SER A 22 42.47 -19.80 -33.64
C SER A 22 40.96 -19.63 -33.66
N LEU A 23 40.36 -20.37 -34.58
CA LEU A 23 38.91 -20.53 -34.69
C LEU A 23 38.38 -21.27 -33.47
N LEU A 24 37.68 -20.56 -32.62
CA LEU A 24 36.77 -21.16 -31.65
C LEU A 24 35.39 -21.28 -32.29
N PRO A 25 34.65 -22.38 -32.08
CA PRO A 25 33.37 -22.59 -32.72
C PRO A 25 32.33 -21.63 -32.13
N ALA A 26 31.59 -20.97 -33.03
CA ALA A 26 30.44 -20.14 -32.68
C ALA A 26 29.38 -20.99 -31.95
N THR A 27 29.17 -20.72 -30.67
CA THR A 27 27.99 -21.18 -29.96
C THR A 27 26.76 -20.56 -30.61
N GLN A 28 26.02 -21.38 -31.33
CA GLN A 28 24.71 -21.04 -31.86
C GLN A 28 23.76 -20.81 -30.65
N HIS A 29 23.51 -19.56 -30.31
CA HIS A 29 22.34 -19.19 -29.50
C HIS A 29 21.12 -19.48 -30.36
N SER A 30 20.43 -20.58 -30.03
CA SER A 30 19.09 -20.86 -30.52
C SER A 30 18.18 -19.69 -30.09
N ALA A 31 17.97 -18.75 -30.99
CA ALA A 31 16.92 -17.75 -30.83
C ALA A 31 15.60 -18.53 -30.92
N THR A 32 15.00 -18.79 -29.78
CA THR A 32 13.57 -19.16 -29.70
C THR A 32 12.77 -18.00 -30.28
N SER A 33 12.31 -18.18 -31.51
CA SER A 33 11.43 -17.21 -32.16
C SER A 33 10.17 -17.04 -31.29
N PRO A 34 9.81 -15.80 -30.91
CA PRO A 34 8.59 -15.59 -30.12
C PRO A 34 7.40 -16.08 -30.94
N THR A 35 6.52 -16.83 -30.28
CA THR A 35 5.28 -17.34 -30.88
C THR A 35 4.46 -16.12 -31.34
N PRO A 36 4.08 -16.02 -32.63
CA PRO A 36 3.37 -14.86 -33.10
C PRO A 36 1.99 -14.74 -32.38
N VAL A 37 1.70 -13.60 -31.83
CA VAL A 37 0.38 -13.30 -31.26
C VAL A 37 -0.62 -13.15 -32.41
N ILE A 38 -1.73 -13.89 -32.35
CA ILE A 38 -2.75 -13.90 -33.41
C ILE A 38 -3.92 -13.01 -33.01
N CYS A 39 -4.37 -12.15 -33.90
CA CYS A 39 -5.55 -11.30 -33.68
C CYS A 39 -6.83 -12.16 -33.48
N PRO A 40 -7.54 -12.05 -32.36
CA PRO A 40 -8.75 -12.84 -32.11
C PRO A 40 -9.95 -12.41 -32.96
N GLY A 41 -9.82 -11.37 -33.78
CA GLY A 41 -10.88 -10.88 -34.65
C GLY A 41 -10.76 -11.33 -36.09
N CYS A 42 -9.55 -11.38 -36.67
CA CYS A 42 -9.34 -11.70 -38.08
C CYS A 42 -8.27 -12.77 -38.32
N GLY A 43 -7.62 -13.31 -37.26
CA GLY A 43 -6.60 -14.33 -37.39
C GLY A 43 -5.24 -13.82 -37.91
N ALA A 44 -5.07 -12.53 -38.15
CA ALA A 44 -3.79 -11.99 -38.68
C ALA A 44 -2.71 -11.97 -37.59
N PRO A 45 -1.45 -12.21 -37.91
CA PRO A 45 -0.34 -12.09 -36.98
C PRO A 45 -0.14 -10.61 -36.60
N VAL A 46 0.07 -10.36 -35.34
CA VAL A 46 0.30 -9.02 -34.77
C VAL A 46 1.60 -8.97 -34.01
N ALA A 47 2.29 -7.86 -34.08
CA ALA A 47 3.50 -7.64 -33.34
C ALA A 47 3.22 -7.57 -31.83
N GLU A 48 4.08 -8.12 -31.03
CA GLU A 48 3.99 -8.06 -29.57
C GLU A 48 3.93 -6.61 -29.09
N GLY A 49 2.96 -6.30 -28.21
CA GLY A 49 2.75 -4.92 -27.72
C GLY A 49 1.87 -4.02 -28.59
N SER A 50 1.35 -4.53 -29.73
CA SER A 50 0.44 -3.75 -30.58
C SER A 50 -0.89 -3.48 -29.89
N ARG A 51 -1.32 -2.20 -29.81
CA ARG A 51 -2.62 -1.80 -29.23
C ARG A 51 -3.80 -2.10 -30.16
N PHE A 52 -3.57 -2.18 -31.45
CA PHE A 52 -4.61 -2.41 -32.48
C PHE A 52 -4.07 -3.38 -33.53
N CYS A 53 -4.95 -4.20 -34.07
CA CYS A 53 -4.64 -5.04 -35.23
C CYS A 53 -4.51 -4.15 -36.49
N GLY A 54 -3.35 -4.18 -37.14
CA GLY A 54 -3.11 -3.43 -38.38
C GLY A 54 -4.00 -3.87 -39.55
N GLN A 55 -4.57 -5.10 -39.49
CA GLN A 55 -5.39 -5.65 -40.57
C GLN A 55 -6.88 -5.28 -40.43
N CYS A 56 -7.48 -5.41 -39.23
CA CYS A 56 -8.92 -5.22 -39.04
C CYS A 56 -9.27 -4.08 -38.06
N GLY A 57 -8.28 -3.34 -37.56
CA GLY A 57 -8.48 -2.22 -36.65
C GLY A 57 -8.96 -2.61 -35.25
N ARG A 58 -9.14 -3.91 -34.97
CA ARG A 58 -9.60 -4.36 -33.66
C ARG A 58 -8.59 -3.97 -32.59
N SER A 59 -9.08 -3.40 -31.50
CA SER A 59 -8.26 -3.15 -30.31
C SER A 59 -7.76 -4.49 -29.76
N LEU A 60 -6.44 -4.63 -29.75
CA LEU A 60 -5.74 -5.77 -29.16
C LEU A 60 -5.30 -5.44 -27.74
N GLY A 61 -5.88 -4.36 -27.22
CA GLY A 61 -5.47 -3.75 -25.99
C GLY A 61 -5.06 -4.82 -24.99
N LEU A 62 -3.85 -4.67 -24.47
CA LEU A 62 -3.66 -4.90 -23.06
C LEU A 62 -4.82 -4.17 -22.40
N SER A 63 -5.93 -4.89 -22.17
CA SER A 63 -6.82 -4.50 -21.12
C SER A 63 -5.87 -4.42 -19.91
N VAL A 64 -5.54 -3.22 -19.48
CA VAL A 64 -5.32 -3.02 -18.07
C VAL A 64 -6.58 -3.64 -17.49
N GLN A 65 -6.48 -4.90 -17.10
CA GLN A 65 -7.50 -5.54 -16.28
C GLN A 65 -7.36 -4.84 -14.94
N THR A 66 -7.93 -3.66 -14.86
CA THR A 66 -8.45 -3.13 -13.62
C THR A 66 -9.50 -4.16 -13.24
N SER A 67 -9.06 -5.26 -12.65
CA SER A 67 -9.96 -6.26 -12.14
C SER A 67 -10.71 -5.57 -11.02
N ILE A 68 -12.03 -5.39 -11.21
CA ILE A 68 -12.92 -5.10 -10.09
C ILE A 68 -12.79 -6.35 -9.23
N GLU A 69 -11.94 -6.25 -8.22
CA GLU A 69 -11.87 -7.31 -7.23
C GLU A 69 -13.05 -7.14 -6.28
N SER A 70 -13.51 -8.26 -5.74
CA SER A 70 -14.62 -8.37 -4.79
C SER A 70 -14.68 -7.21 -3.81
N THR A 71 -15.87 -6.88 -3.35
CA THR A 71 -16.11 -5.90 -2.29
C THR A 71 -15.16 -6.09 -1.12
N LEU A 72 -14.33 -5.10 -0.83
CA LEU A 72 -13.40 -5.10 0.30
C LEU A 72 -13.82 -4.04 1.33
N THR A 73 -13.44 -4.30 2.56
CA THR A 73 -13.48 -3.27 3.61
C THR A 73 -12.10 -2.65 3.73
N VAL A 74 -12.03 -1.35 3.53
CA VAL A 74 -10.79 -0.57 3.65
C VAL A 74 -10.78 0.17 4.97
N LEU A 75 -9.69 0.03 5.70
CA LEU A 75 -9.39 0.73 6.95
C LEU A 75 -8.24 1.71 6.69
N PHE A 76 -8.45 2.96 7.04
CA PHE A 76 -7.38 3.94 7.19
C PHE A 76 -7.12 4.21 8.66
N THR A 77 -5.84 4.26 9.04
CA THR A 77 -5.39 4.70 10.36
C THR A 77 -4.44 5.87 10.20
N ASP A 78 -4.39 6.75 11.20
CA ASP A 78 -3.52 7.91 11.21
C ASP A 78 -3.26 8.35 12.65
N ILE A 79 -2.07 8.90 12.94
CA ILE A 79 -1.73 9.45 14.27
C ILE A 79 -2.22 10.89 14.32
N ALA A 80 -3.21 11.18 15.15
CA ALA A 80 -3.70 12.53 15.34
C ALA A 80 -2.63 13.38 16.02
N GLY A 81 -2.22 14.49 15.36
CA GLY A 81 -1.25 15.43 15.92
C GLY A 81 0.21 14.93 15.90
N TYR A 82 0.60 14.06 14.95
CA TYR A 82 1.97 13.56 14.86
C TYR A 82 3.02 14.69 14.70
N SER A 83 2.70 15.73 13.93
CA SER A 83 3.57 16.91 13.79
C SER A 83 3.77 17.65 15.12
N ASP A 84 2.71 17.76 15.93
CA ASP A 84 2.79 18.39 17.25
C ASP A 84 3.58 17.50 18.23
N LEU A 85 3.41 16.18 18.15
CA LEU A 85 4.21 15.23 18.91
C LEU A 85 5.69 15.40 18.56
N THR A 86 6.07 15.40 17.30
CA THR A 86 7.45 15.58 16.83
C THR A 86 8.04 16.88 17.35
N SER A 87 7.28 17.97 17.28
CA SER A 87 7.71 19.28 17.76
C SER A 87 7.92 19.33 19.29
N SER A 88 7.16 18.53 20.04
CA SER A 88 7.20 18.53 21.51
C SER A 88 8.28 17.64 22.09
N VAL A 89 8.55 16.46 21.48
CA VAL A 89 9.47 15.46 22.03
C VAL A 89 10.79 15.34 21.24
N GLY A 90 10.88 15.97 20.07
CA GLY A 90 12.01 15.88 19.16
C GLY A 90 11.99 14.63 18.26
N ASP A 91 12.77 14.68 17.18
CA ASP A 91 12.73 13.70 16.08
C ASP A 91 13.04 12.27 16.52
N GLU A 92 14.05 12.07 17.37
CA GLU A 92 14.46 10.73 17.81
C GLU A 92 13.35 10.03 18.61
N GLN A 93 12.72 10.77 19.52
CA GLN A 93 11.65 10.23 20.36
C GLN A 93 10.36 10.03 19.59
N ALA A 94 10.05 10.91 18.63
CA ALA A 94 8.91 10.76 17.73
C ALA A 94 9.11 9.54 16.82
N LEU A 95 10.32 9.32 16.32
CA LEU A 95 10.64 8.14 15.51
C LEU A 95 10.49 6.83 16.32
N ASP A 96 10.90 6.82 17.58
CA ASP A 96 10.73 5.63 18.46
C ASP A 96 9.24 5.34 18.70
N ALA A 97 8.44 6.37 18.99
CA ALA A 97 6.99 6.26 19.12
C ALA A 97 6.34 5.73 17.82
N LEU A 98 6.77 6.23 16.65
CA LEU A 98 6.31 5.75 15.35
C LEU A 98 6.65 4.29 15.09
N LYS A 99 7.85 3.84 15.44
CA LYS A 99 8.25 2.43 15.34
C LYS A 99 7.34 1.53 16.19
N ARG A 100 7.04 1.92 17.42
CA ARG A 100 6.14 1.18 18.32
C ARG A 100 4.71 1.14 17.78
N HIS A 101 4.20 2.29 17.33
CA HIS A 101 2.93 2.38 16.61
C HIS A 101 2.86 1.37 15.47
N ASN A 102 3.86 1.38 14.57
CA ASN A 102 3.90 0.50 13.41
C ASN A 102 3.93 -0.98 13.80
N GLN A 103 4.66 -1.35 14.85
CA GLN A 103 4.69 -2.72 15.38
C GLN A 103 3.31 -3.14 15.89
N ILE A 104 2.65 -2.30 16.68
CA ILE A 104 1.32 -2.57 17.23
C ILE A 104 0.30 -2.75 16.09
N VAL A 105 0.26 -1.79 15.14
CA VAL A 105 -0.70 -1.83 14.04
C VAL A 105 -0.50 -3.06 13.17
N ARG A 106 0.74 -3.36 12.73
CA ARG A 106 1.04 -4.52 11.89
C ARG A 106 0.70 -5.85 12.57
N ALA A 107 0.96 -5.97 13.87
CA ALA A 107 0.59 -7.16 14.63
C ALA A 107 -0.93 -7.40 14.59
N GLN A 108 -1.74 -6.35 14.75
CA GLN A 108 -3.20 -6.50 14.69
C GLN A 108 -3.70 -6.75 13.27
N ILE A 109 -3.11 -6.12 12.24
CA ILE A 109 -3.43 -6.42 10.84
C ILE A 109 -3.25 -7.92 10.57
N GLN A 110 -2.12 -8.50 10.96
CA GLN A 110 -1.82 -9.93 10.78
C GLN A 110 -2.79 -10.81 11.55
N ASN A 111 -3.05 -10.51 12.83
CA ASN A 111 -3.95 -11.28 13.69
C ASN A 111 -5.39 -11.35 13.14
N HIS A 112 -5.83 -10.30 12.45
CA HIS A 112 -7.18 -10.22 11.89
C HIS A 112 -7.24 -10.55 10.39
N GLY A 113 -6.13 -10.97 9.76
CA GLY A 113 -6.07 -11.36 8.35
C GLY A 113 -6.31 -10.20 7.41
N GLY A 114 -5.86 -9.00 7.78
CA GLY A 114 -5.80 -7.83 6.91
C GLY A 114 -4.58 -7.87 6.00
N THR A 115 -4.67 -7.17 4.90
CA THR A 115 -3.55 -6.94 3.98
C THR A 115 -3.14 -5.48 4.04
N GLU A 116 -1.91 -5.20 4.46
CA GLU A 116 -1.33 -3.87 4.37
C GLU A 116 -1.15 -3.52 2.89
N ILE A 117 -1.87 -2.52 2.43
CA ILE A 117 -1.82 -2.04 1.04
C ILE A 117 -0.75 -0.96 0.93
N LYS A 118 -0.80 0.00 1.83
CA LYS A 118 0.11 1.15 1.83
C LYS A 118 0.39 1.61 3.25
N TYR A 119 1.63 1.99 3.47
CA TYR A 119 2.07 2.74 4.64
C TYR A 119 2.67 4.07 4.17
N GLN A 120 2.19 5.17 4.69
CA GLN A 120 2.65 6.50 4.30
C GLN A 120 2.72 7.41 5.52
N GLY A 121 3.95 7.79 5.88
CA GLY A 121 4.18 8.65 7.04
C GLY A 121 3.82 7.94 8.35
N ASP A 122 2.71 8.33 8.93
CA ASP A 122 2.15 7.83 10.19
C ASP A 122 0.84 7.06 10.02
N GLY A 123 0.40 6.85 8.76
CA GLY A 123 -0.86 6.20 8.42
C GLY A 123 -0.74 4.88 7.68
N PHE A 124 -1.72 4.02 7.87
CA PHE A 124 -1.87 2.74 7.16
C PHE A 124 -3.15 2.74 6.34
N MET A 125 -3.06 2.17 5.15
CA MET A 125 -4.19 1.70 4.37
C MET A 125 -4.19 0.19 4.36
N VAL A 126 -5.28 -0.40 4.86
CA VAL A 126 -5.41 -1.84 5.05
C VAL A 126 -6.69 -2.34 4.42
N ALA A 127 -6.63 -3.46 3.73
CA ALA A 127 -7.78 -4.11 3.12
C ALA A 127 -8.16 -5.40 3.86
N PHE A 128 -9.46 -5.63 3.99
CA PHE A 128 -10.02 -6.83 4.60
C PHE A 128 -11.12 -7.43 3.71
N PRO A 129 -11.16 -8.75 3.54
CA PRO A 129 -12.29 -9.41 2.87
C PRO A 129 -13.55 -9.47 3.77
N SER A 130 -13.44 -9.10 5.05
CA SER A 130 -14.53 -9.14 6.04
C SER A 130 -14.59 -7.84 6.84
N ALA A 131 -15.74 -7.17 6.78
CA ALA A 131 -16.01 -5.97 7.56
C ALA A 131 -15.92 -6.23 9.07
N ARG A 132 -16.39 -7.40 9.54
CA ARG A 132 -16.28 -7.79 10.94
C ARG A 132 -14.83 -7.85 11.40
N ARG A 133 -13.95 -8.47 10.61
CA ARG A 133 -12.51 -8.56 10.93
C ARG A 133 -11.84 -7.19 10.92
N ALA A 134 -12.23 -6.32 9.99
CA ALA A 134 -11.73 -4.94 9.93
C ALA A 134 -12.09 -4.15 11.20
N VAL A 135 -13.34 -4.26 11.65
CA VAL A 135 -13.80 -3.59 12.89
C VAL A 135 -13.09 -4.15 14.12
N LEU A 136 -12.95 -5.47 14.24
CA LEU A 136 -12.19 -6.11 15.33
C LEU A 136 -10.73 -5.65 15.34
N CYS A 137 -10.09 -5.62 14.18
CA CYS A 137 -8.73 -5.10 14.05
C CYS A 137 -8.61 -3.66 14.55
N ALA A 138 -9.50 -2.78 14.12
CA ALA A 138 -9.51 -1.37 14.53
C ALA A 138 -9.68 -1.22 16.06
N ILE A 139 -10.58 -2.00 16.66
CA ILE A 139 -10.81 -2.01 18.12
C ILE A 139 -9.56 -2.50 18.86
N ASP A 140 -8.94 -3.59 18.40
CA ASP A 140 -7.78 -4.14 19.08
C ASP A 140 -6.54 -3.27 18.89
N ILE A 141 -6.40 -2.56 17.76
CA ILE A 141 -5.37 -1.52 17.61
C ILE A 141 -5.56 -0.45 18.69
N GLN A 142 -6.77 0.11 18.86
CA GLN A 142 -7.02 1.15 19.85
C GLN A 142 -6.74 0.67 21.29
N ARG A 143 -7.14 -0.56 21.61
CA ARG A 143 -6.86 -1.17 22.93
C ARG A 143 -5.37 -1.31 23.18
N LYS A 144 -4.60 -1.79 22.17
CA LYS A 144 -3.15 -1.95 22.29
C LYS A 144 -2.41 -0.62 22.36
N ILE A 145 -2.89 0.40 21.66
CA ILE A 145 -2.39 1.76 21.81
C ILE A 145 -2.72 2.31 23.21
N GLY A 146 -3.91 2.02 23.74
CA GLY A 146 -4.27 2.36 25.12
C GLY A 146 -3.36 1.66 26.14
N ASP A 147 -2.99 0.38 25.93
CA ASP A 147 -2.01 -0.35 26.75
C ASP A 147 -0.64 0.35 26.70
N HIS A 148 -0.17 0.66 25.50
CA HIS A 148 1.07 1.39 25.29
C HIS A 148 1.09 2.75 26.00
N ASN A 149 0.01 3.53 25.88
CA ASN A 149 -0.09 4.86 26.49
C ASN A 149 -0.07 4.81 28.03
N ARG A 150 -0.56 3.72 28.63
CA ARG A 150 -0.44 3.50 30.09
C ARG A 150 0.98 3.19 30.51
N GLU A 151 1.72 2.45 29.68
CA GLU A 151 3.13 2.12 29.92
C GLU A 151 4.06 3.33 29.69
N TYR A 152 3.71 4.18 28.69
CA TYR A 152 4.50 5.35 28.29
C TYR A 152 3.68 6.65 28.33
N PRO A 153 3.28 7.12 29.54
CA PRO A 153 2.34 8.25 29.66
C PRO A 153 2.90 9.59 29.19
N GLY A 154 4.23 9.72 29.14
CA GLY A 154 4.89 10.94 28.62
C GLY A 154 4.83 11.12 27.10
N ARG A 155 4.35 10.10 26.34
CA ARG A 155 4.32 10.09 24.88
C ARG A 155 3.07 9.36 24.35
N PRO A 156 1.89 9.84 24.65
CA PRO A 156 0.68 9.15 24.26
C PRO A 156 0.51 9.20 22.74
N LEU A 157 0.25 8.03 22.15
CA LEU A 157 -0.19 7.91 20.76
C LEU A 157 -1.70 8.05 20.72
N VAL A 158 -2.18 8.88 19.82
CA VAL A 158 -3.61 9.12 19.63
C VAL A 158 -3.96 8.80 18.20
N LEU A 159 -4.72 7.72 17.97
CA LEU A 159 -5.05 7.29 16.62
C LEU A 159 -6.48 7.67 16.26
N ARG A 160 -6.65 8.03 14.99
CA ARG A 160 -7.97 8.16 14.35
C ARG A 160 -8.09 7.13 13.23
N MET A 161 -9.28 6.58 13.06
CA MET A 161 -9.51 5.51 12.11
C MET A 161 -10.81 5.71 11.34
N GLY A 162 -10.80 5.29 10.06
CA GLY A 162 -11.97 5.33 9.20
C GLY A 162 -12.11 4.05 8.40
N LEU A 163 -13.33 3.50 8.34
CA LEU A 163 -13.64 2.30 7.59
C LEU A 163 -14.77 2.53 6.60
N ASN A 164 -14.62 1.95 5.42
CA ASN A 164 -15.69 1.84 4.43
C ASN A 164 -15.57 0.53 3.65
N SER A 165 -16.70 0.02 3.16
CA SER A 165 -16.76 -1.16 2.31
C SER A 165 -17.30 -0.78 0.93
N GLY A 166 -16.83 -1.48 -0.09
CA GLY A 166 -17.32 -1.32 -1.46
C GLY A 166 -16.34 -1.92 -2.46
N ASP A 167 -16.69 -1.81 -3.73
CA ASP A 167 -15.87 -2.31 -4.82
C ASP A 167 -14.63 -1.44 -5.00
N VAL A 168 -13.50 -2.08 -5.17
CA VAL A 168 -12.21 -1.44 -5.36
C VAL A 168 -11.59 -1.86 -6.69
N LEU A 169 -10.79 -0.96 -7.24
CA LEU A 169 -9.94 -1.24 -8.39
C LEU A 169 -8.54 -1.52 -7.88
N ARG A 170 -7.94 -2.63 -8.31
CA ARG A 170 -6.56 -2.96 -7.98
C ARG A 170 -5.65 -2.57 -9.15
N ASP A 171 -4.58 -1.88 -8.85
CA ASP A 171 -3.49 -1.56 -9.76
C ASP A 171 -2.17 -1.91 -9.06
N ASP A 172 -1.49 -2.93 -9.52
CA ASP A 172 -0.34 -3.56 -8.88
C ASP A 172 -0.62 -3.91 -7.40
N ARG A 173 -0.02 -3.14 -6.50
CA ARG A 173 -0.12 -3.32 -5.03
C ARG A 173 -1.01 -2.28 -4.37
N ASP A 174 -1.63 -1.38 -5.14
CA ASP A 174 -2.47 -0.31 -4.61
C ASP A 174 -3.95 -0.56 -4.90
N LEU A 175 -4.83 0.12 -4.15
CA LEU A 175 -6.27 0.07 -4.34
C LEU A 175 -6.82 1.47 -4.61
N PHE A 176 -7.73 1.54 -5.56
CA PHE A 176 -8.37 2.77 -6.02
C PHE A 176 -9.89 2.63 -6.03
N GLY A 177 -10.55 3.75 -6.11
CA GLY A 177 -12.00 3.83 -6.29
C GLY A 177 -12.71 4.68 -5.25
N ALA A 178 -14.00 4.91 -5.48
CA ALA A 178 -14.82 5.72 -4.59
C ALA A 178 -14.89 5.14 -3.16
N ALA A 179 -14.90 3.81 -3.03
CA ALA A 179 -14.93 3.13 -1.73
C ALA A 179 -13.66 3.41 -0.91
N VAL A 180 -12.49 3.42 -1.54
CA VAL A 180 -11.20 3.75 -0.90
C VAL A 180 -11.17 5.21 -0.47
N ASN A 181 -11.55 6.13 -1.39
CA ASN A 181 -11.59 7.55 -1.10
C ASN A 181 -12.55 7.87 0.04
N LEU A 182 -13.70 7.20 0.11
CA LEU A 182 -14.67 7.40 1.19
C LEU A 182 -14.09 6.95 2.52
N ALA A 183 -13.40 5.81 2.60
CA ALA A 183 -12.74 5.34 3.81
C ALA A 183 -11.71 6.37 4.34
N ALA A 184 -10.87 6.91 3.45
CA ALA A 184 -9.89 7.95 3.78
C ALA A 184 -10.58 9.21 4.35
N ARG A 185 -11.65 9.67 3.71
CA ARG A 185 -12.41 10.85 4.17
C ARG A 185 -13.16 10.61 5.49
N ILE A 186 -13.57 9.38 5.77
CA ILE A 186 -14.15 9.01 7.07
C ILE A 186 -13.06 9.08 8.15
N ALA A 187 -11.84 8.59 7.87
CA ALA A 187 -10.71 8.70 8.80
C ALA A 187 -10.35 10.16 9.10
N GLU A 188 -10.34 11.04 8.09
CA GLU A 188 -10.13 12.48 8.28
C GLU A 188 -11.17 13.14 9.19
N LYS A 189 -12.40 12.60 9.22
CA LYS A 189 -13.48 13.13 10.10
C LYS A 189 -13.43 12.58 11.51
N ALA A 190 -12.69 11.52 11.75
CA ALA A 190 -12.54 10.96 13.08
C ALA A 190 -11.68 11.87 13.97
N ASN A 191 -12.11 12.06 15.20
CA ASN A 191 -11.28 12.66 16.23
C ASN A 191 -10.26 11.64 16.75
N GLY A 192 -9.28 12.11 17.51
CA GLY A 192 -8.36 11.22 18.20
C GLY A 192 -9.09 10.17 19.05
N ASN A 193 -8.56 8.96 19.06
CA ASN A 193 -9.13 7.77 19.73
C ASN A 193 -10.50 7.32 19.18
N GLN A 194 -10.90 7.79 18.00
CA GLN A 194 -12.18 7.47 17.41
C GLN A 194 -12.02 6.50 16.23
N ILE A 195 -12.94 5.53 16.16
CA ILE A 195 -13.10 4.61 15.02
C ILE A 195 -14.43 4.95 14.36
N LEU A 196 -14.39 5.62 13.21
CA LEU A 196 -15.59 5.92 12.42
C LEU A 196 -15.73 4.94 11.26
N MET A 197 -16.98 4.66 10.90
CA MET A 197 -17.29 3.79 9.76
C MET A 197 -18.57 4.21 9.06
N SER A 198 -18.68 3.81 7.78
CA SER A 198 -19.93 3.93 7.05
C SER A 198 -21.00 2.98 7.60
N GLU A 199 -22.27 3.32 7.36
CA GLU A 199 -23.42 2.46 7.70
C GLU A 199 -23.25 1.06 7.10
N LEU A 200 -22.78 0.97 5.86
CA LEU A 200 -22.52 -0.32 5.19
C LEU A 200 -21.54 -1.21 5.97
N VAL A 201 -20.45 -0.64 6.50
CA VAL A 201 -19.50 -1.42 7.32
C VAL A 201 -20.18 -1.96 8.58
N LYS A 202 -20.97 -1.13 9.26
CA LYS A 202 -21.70 -1.55 10.46
C LYS A 202 -22.69 -2.68 10.15
N GLU A 203 -23.39 -2.62 9.02
CA GLU A 203 -24.34 -3.65 8.59
C GLU A 203 -23.62 -4.95 8.21
N LEU A 204 -22.54 -4.88 7.42
CA LEU A 204 -21.74 -6.04 7.03
C LEU A 204 -21.02 -6.69 8.21
N ALA A 205 -20.57 -5.91 9.20
CA ALA A 205 -19.99 -6.44 10.42
C ALA A 205 -21.01 -7.26 11.21
N GLY A 206 -22.28 -6.87 11.15
CA GLY A 206 -23.41 -7.54 11.78
C GLY A 206 -23.33 -7.54 13.32
N PRO A 207 -24.27 -8.20 13.95
CA PRO A 207 -24.24 -8.38 15.41
C PRO A 207 -23.06 -9.28 15.79
N TYR A 208 -22.28 -8.85 16.77
CA TYR A 208 -21.17 -9.61 17.33
C TYR A 208 -21.02 -9.27 18.82
N PRO A 209 -20.81 -10.27 19.71
CA PRO A 209 -20.59 -10.03 21.12
C PRO A 209 -19.42 -9.05 21.33
N GLY A 210 -19.68 -7.96 22.03
CA GLY A 210 -18.69 -6.91 22.29
C GLY A 210 -18.71 -5.73 21.30
N PHE A 211 -19.45 -5.80 20.19
CA PHE A 211 -19.66 -4.63 19.34
C PHE A 211 -20.71 -3.69 19.98
N LYS A 212 -20.30 -2.45 20.16
CA LYS A 212 -21.19 -1.34 20.50
C LYS A 212 -20.96 -0.23 19.48
N PHE A 213 -22.02 0.15 18.79
CA PHE A 213 -21.97 1.23 17.81
C PHE A 213 -22.78 2.43 18.28
N LYS A 214 -22.19 3.60 18.14
CA LYS A 214 -22.85 4.88 18.38
C LYS A 214 -23.14 5.56 17.05
N ASP A 215 -24.40 5.89 16.79
CA ASP A 215 -24.77 6.68 15.61
C ASP A 215 -24.23 8.11 15.74
N ARG A 216 -23.50 8.54 14.73
CA ARG A 216 -22.94 9.89 14.64
C ARG A 216 -23.70 10.79 13.68
N GLY A 217 -24.80 10.29 13.10
CA GLY A 217 -25.65 11.04 12.18
C GLY A 217 -25.10 11.11 10.75
N LYS A 218 -25.70 12.01 9.96
CA LYS A 218 -25.37 12.20 8.55
C LYS A 218 -24.35 13.33 8.36
N HIS A 219 -23.24 13.02 7.72
CA HIS A 219 -22.13 13.94 7.45
C HIS A 219 -21.98 14.24 5.95
N ARG A 220 -21.66 15.49 5.63
CA ARG A 220 -21.10 15.82 4.30
C ARG A 220 -19.65 15.35 4.25
N ILE A 221 -19.32 14.63 3.19
CA ILE A 221 -17.97 14.12 2.92
C ILE A 221 -17.41 14.88 1.72
N LYS A 222 -16.20 15.42 1.85
CA LYS A 222 -15.56 16.19 0.77
C LYS A 222 -15.36 15.29 -0.45
N GLY A 223 -15.83 15.77 -1.63
CA GLY A 223 -15.73 15.03 -2.89
C GLY A 223 -16.87 14.05 -3.14
N PHE A 224 -17.88 14.01 -2.27
CA PHE A 224 -19.07 13.17 -2.44
C PHE A 224 -20.33 14.05 -2.40
N PRO A 225 -21.29 13.83 -3.33
CA PRO A 225 -22.50 14.66 -3.41
C PRO A 225 -23.45 14.43 -2.25
N ASP A 226 -23.52 13.18 -1.76
CA ASP A 226 -24.49 12.77 -0.75
C ASP A 226 -23.97 12.95 0.67
N ARG A 227 -24.91 12.86 1.63
CA ARG A 227 -24.58 12.77 3.05
C ARG A 227 -24.51 11.30 3.46
N TYR A 228 -23.44 10.92 4.12
CA TYR A 228 -23.20 9.58 4.61
C TYR A 228 -23.49 9.49 6.11
N ARG A 229 -24.29 8.51 6.50
CA ARG A 229 -24.49 8.20 7.93
C ARG A 229 -23.27 7.47 8.44
N LEU A 230 -22.70 7.97 9.53
CA LEU A 230 -21.51 7.42 10.14
C LEU A 230 -21.84 6.83 11.50
N PHE A 231 -21.12 5.75 11.82
CA PHE A 231 -21.18 5.09 13.11
C PHE A 231 -19.78 5.06 13.73
N GLU A 232 -19.74 5.09 15.04
CA GLU A 232 -18.51 4.92 15.80
C GLU A 232 -18.53 3.58 16.51
N ALA A 233 -17.44 2.80 16.39
CA ALA A 233 -17.24 1.66 17.26
C ALA A 233 -16.74 2.14 18.62
N VAL A 234 -17.44 1.72 19.68
CA VAL A 234 -17.03 1.96 21.06
C VAL A 234 -16.16 0.78 21.50
N TRP A 235 -14.96 1.04 21.97
CA TRP A 235 -13.94 0.05 22.30
C TRP A 235 -13.43 0.14 23.75
#